data_97c351bea469505b0fc7d1f15d13108d
#
_entry.id   97c351bea469505b0fc7d1f15d13108d
#
_cell.length_a   1.000
_cell.length_b   1.000
_cell.length_c   1.000
_cell.angle_alpha   90.00
_cell.angle_beta   90.00
_cell.angle_gamma   90.00
#
_symmetry.space_group_name_H-M   'P 1'
#
loop_
_entity.id
_entity.type
_entity.pdbx_description
1 polymer ?
#
loop_
_entity_poly.entity_id
_entity_poly.type
_entity_poly.pdbx_seq_one_letter_code
_entity_poly.pdbx_strand_id
1 'polypeptide(L)'
;MKFKRVFLIVLDSLGIGEAIDASNYDDVGSNTLGHINEKHNLFIPNLTKLGFLNTINVSANEETEGYYTMARPTNKGKDTLSGHYEIMGVRCQYSFPTFTETGFPVELINEIEKYTGRKVIGNVAASGTEIIKELGERHIQSGELIVYTSSDSVLQIAAHEKVIPLEELYKICEIVRKITLLKDEWRVGRIIARPFVGNSKDNFTRTHNRKD
;
A
#
# COMPACT_ATOMS: atom_id res chain seq x y z
N MET A 1 -8.56 15.44 -33.57
CA MET A 1 -7.13 15.65 -33.26
C MET A 1 -6.61 14.36 -32.65
N LYS A 2 -5.52 13.76 -33.14
CA LYS A 2 -4.92 12.55 -32.50
C LYS A 2 -3.78 13.02 -31.60
N PHE A 3 -3.92 12.82 -30.30
CA PHE A 3 -2.82 13.07 -29.37
C PHE A 3 -1.67 12.10 -29.63
N LYS A 4 -0.44 12.61 -29.65
CA LYS A 4 0.78 11.80 -29.80
C LYS A 4 1.30 11.26 -28.48
N ARG A 5 0.96 11.94 -27.37
CA ARG A 5 1.35 11.57 -25.98
C ARG A 5 0.27 11.98 -25.03
N VAL A 6 0.12 11.17 -23.98
CA VAL A 6 -0.72 11.46 -22.80
C VAL A 6 0.15 11.22 -21.58
N PHE A 7 0.14 12.15 -20.65
CA PHE A 7 0.80 12.01 -19.34
C PHE A 7 -0.27 11.93 -18.27
N LEU A 8 -0.29 10.84 -17.53
CA LEU A 8 -1.10 10.68 -16.33
C LEU A 8 -0.20 10.88 -15.10
N ILE A 9 -0.46 11.93 -14.33
CA ILE A 9 0.29 12.24 -13.10
C ILE A 9 -0.62 12.01 -11.92
N VAL A 10 -0.26 11.07 -11.06
CA VAL A 10 -0.96 10.78 -9.81
C VAL A 10 -0.17 11.43 -8.67
N LEU A 11 -0.80 12.34 -7.96
CA LEU A 11 -0.24 12.93 -6.74
C LEU A 11 -0.60 12.01 -5.57
N ASP A 12 0.38 11.32 -5.05
CA ASP A 12 0.21 10.38 -3.95
C ASP A 12 -0.29 11.08 -2.67
N SER A 13 -1.17 10.41 -1.95
CA SER A 13 -1.76 10.89 -0.69
C SER A 13 -2.55 12.22 -0.80
N LEU A 14 -2.92 12.65 -1.99
CA LEU A 14 -3.66 13.89 -2.19
C LEU A 14 -5.15 13.61 -2.43
N GLY A 15 -5.96 13.79 -1.38
CA GLY A 15 -7.42 13.68 -1.45
C GLY A 15 -8.11 15.05 -1.48
N ILE A 16 -9.27 15.12 -2.13
CA ILE A 16 -10.14 16.30 -2.23
C ILE A 16 -11.51 15.91 -1.68
N GLY A 17 -11.78 16.25 -0.43
CA GLY A 17 -12.99 15.83 0.27
C GLY A 17 -12.98 14.34 0.68
N GLU A 18 -14.02 13.95 1.40
CA GLU A 18 -14.19 12.59 1.91
C GLU A 18 -14.91 11.67 0.91
N ALA A 19 -14.65 10.37 1.00
CA ALA A 19 -15.39 9.35 0.27
C ALA A 19 -16.79 9.14 0.88
N ILE A 20 -17.74 8.56 0.10
CA ILE A 20 -19.11 8.31 0.57
C ILE A 20 -19.13 7.35 1.77
N ASP A 21 -18.20 6.44 1.83
CA ASP A 21 -18.03 5.42 2.87
C ASP A 21 -16.95 5.76 3.92
N ALA A 22 -16.55 7.02 4.00
CA ALA A 22 -15.52 7.51 4.93
C ALA A 22 -15.79 7.12 6.40
N SER A 23 -17.07 7.07 6.80
CA SER A 23 -17.47 6.65 8.15
C SER A 23 -17.08 5.21 8.50
N ASN A 24 -16.91 4.35 7.50
CA ASN A 24 -16.50 2.95 7.69
C ASN A 24 -15.00 2.81 7.97
N TYR A 25 -14.26 3.89 7.76
CA TYR A 25 -12.79 3.90 7.80
C TYR A 25 -12.21 4.97 8.72
N ASP A 26 -13.06 5.59 9.53
CA ASP A 26 -12.70 6.70 10.42
C ASP A 26 -12.07 7.91 9.69
N ASP A 27 -12.51 8.13 8.44
CA ASP A 27 -12.01 9.15 7.54
C ASP A 27 -13.00 10.32 7.32
N VAL A 28 -14.03 10.42 8.14
CA VAL A 28 -15.02 11.52 8.07
C VAL A 28 -14.30 12.86 8.23
N GLY A 29 -14.60 13.82 7.34
CA GLY A 29 -13.98 15.13 7.30
C GLY A 29 -12.62 15.16 6.60
N SER A 30 -12.16 14.08 6.00
CA SER A 30 -10.89 14.08 5.27
C SER A 30 -10.93 15.00 4.05
N ASN A 31 -9.95 15.89 3.94
CA ASN A 31 -9.78 16.81 2.81
C ASN A 31 -8.34 17.34 2.77
N THR A 32 -7.41 16.50 2.32
CA THR A 32 -5.97 16.78 2.37
C THR A 32 -5.61 18.10 1.69
N LEU A 33 -6.08 18.31 0.46
CA LEU A 33 -5.78 19.54 -0.30
C LEU A 33 -6.38 20.77 0.38
N GLY A 34 -7.65 20.69 0.81
CA GLY A 34 -8.32 21.79 1.51
C GLY A 34 -7.60 22.17 2.81
N HIS A 35 -7.31 21.21 3.66
CA HIS A 35 -6.64 21.44 4.95
C HIS A 35 -5.21 21.99 4.79
N ILE A 36 -4.46 21.53 3.77
CA ILE A 36 -3.15 22.09 3.47
C ILE A 36 -3.28 23.56 3.04
N ASN A 37 -4.23 23.85 2.15
CA ASN A 37 -4.43 25.20 1.66
C ASN A 37 -4.87 26.17 2.77
N GLU A 38 -5.75 25.74 3.67
CA GLU A 38 -6.18 26.53 4.83
C GLU A 38 -5.01 26.90 5.75
N LYS A 39 -4.08 25.96 5.97
CA LYS A 39 -2.93 26.19 6.86
C LYS A 39 -1.77 26.95 6.21
N HIS A 40 -1.54 26.75 4.94
CA HIS A 40 -0.30 27.17 4.28
C HIS A 40 -0.51 28.09 3.07
N ASN A 41 -1.76 28.37 2.67
CA ASN A 41 -2.08 29.21 1.50
C ASN A 41 -1.20 28.85 0.29
N LEU A 42 -1.52 27.73 -0.36
CA LEU A 42 -0.68 27.09 -1.37
C LEU A 42 -0.33 28.04 -2.54
N PHE A 43 0.95 28.19 -2.81
CA PHE A 43 1.47 28.89 -3.97
C PHE A 43 1.84 27.91 -5.09
N ILE A 44 0.86 27.57 -5.92
CA ILE A 44 0.97 26.61 -7.04
C ILE A 44 0.44 27.23 -8.34
N PRO A 45 1.07 28.32 -8.86
CA PRO A 45 0.48 29.17 -9.89
C PRO A 45 0.12 28.43 -11.17
N ASN A 46 0.89 27.45 -11.61
CA ASN A 46 0.60 26.69 -12.83
C ASN A 46 -0.61 25.77 -12.67
N LEU A 47 -0.75 25.09 -11.54
CA LEU A 47 -1.91 24.26 -11.25
C LEU A 47 -3.16 25.12 -11.01
N THR A 48 -2.99 26.29 -10.41
CA THR A 48 -4.09 27.26 -10.23
C THR A 48 -4.65 27.73 -11.57
N LYS A 49 -3.79 28.06 -12.55
CA LYS A 49 -4.21 28.38 -13.91
C LYS A 49 -4.98 27.24 -14.60
N LEU A 50 -4.67 26.01 -14.30
CA LEU A 50 -5.39 24.84 -14.79
C LEU A 50 -6.73 24.58 -14.06
N GLY A 51 -7.06 25.36 -13.03
CA GLY A 51 -8.29 25.23 -12.25
C GLY A 51 -8.19 24.26 -11.07
N PHE A 52 -6.98 23.82 -10.69
CA PHE A 52 -6.80 22.82 -9.64
C PHE A 52 -7.36 23.26 -8.28
N LEU A 53 -7.14 24.50 -7.86
CA LEU A 53 -7.68 25.03 -6.60
C LEU A 53 -9.20 25.26 -6.63
N ASN A 54 -9.83 25.33 -7.79
CA ASN A 54 -11.28 25.43 -7.90
C ASN A 54 -11.98 24.16 -7.41
N THR A 55 -11.27 23.02 -7.36
CA THR A 55 -11.79 21.76 -6.81
C THR A 55 -12.06 21.82 -5.30
N ILE A 56 -11.45 22.77 -4.58
CA ILE A 56 -11.66 23.01 -3.13
C ILE A 56 -12.38 24.34 -2.86
N ASN A 57 -13.11 24.87 -3.84
CA ASN A 57 -13.88 26.13 -3.76
C ASN A 57 -13.06 27.37 -3.36
N VAL A 58 -11.73 27.33 -3.53
CA VAL A 58 -10.92 28.55 -3.46
C VAL A 58 -11.11 29.27 -4.79
N SER A 59 -11.79 30.39 -4.77
CA SER A 59 -12.03 31.20 -5.98
C SER A 59 -10.71 31.80 -6.51
N ALA A 60 -10.05 31.00 -7.31
CA ALA A 60 -8.93 31.42 -8.11
C ALA A 60 -9.44 31.50 -9.55
N ASN A 61 -9.53 32.66 -10.09
CA ASN A 61 -9.87 33.00 -11.49
C ASN A 61 -11.08 32.25 -12.09
N GLU A 62 -12.06 33.02 -12.56
CA GLU A 62 -13.21 32.51 -13.32
C GLU A 62 -12.77 31.89 -14.68
N GLU A 63 -11.63 32.28 -15.22
CA GLU A 63 -11.06 31.77 -16.46
C GLU A 63 -9.90 30.83 -16.16
N THR A 64 -10.05 29.56 -16.52
CA THR A 64 -8.98 28.52 -16.39
C THR A 64 -8.45 28.14 -17.76
N GLU A 65 -7.15 27.86 -17.84
CA GLU A 65 -6.48 27.38 -19.05
C GLU A 65 -6.68 25.87 -19.28
N GLY A 66 -7.28 25.16 -18.30
CA GLY A 66 -7.52 23.74 -18.34
C GLY A 66 -8.93 23.34 -17.95
N TYR A 67 -9.18 22.04 -17.98
CA TYR A 67 -10.42 21.44 -17.49
C TYR A 67 -10.16 20.74 -16.17
N TYR A 68 -11.04 20.91 -15.22
CA TYR A 68 -10.96 20.24 -13.92
C TYR A 68 -12.30 19.59 -13.58
N THR A 69 -12.24 18.54 -12.80
CA THR A 69 -13.43 17.85 -12.27
C THR A 69 -13.07 17.11 -11.00
N MET A 70 -14.07 16.77 -10.22
CA MET A 70 -13.93 15.83 -9.10
C MET A 70 -14.52 14.49 -9.51
N ALA A 71 -13.76 13.42 -9.33
CA ALA A 71 -14.23 12.06 -9.49
C ALA A 71 -14.34 11.40 -8.12
N ARG A 72 -15.38 10.60 -7.93
CA ARG A 72 -15.56 9.79 -6.72
C ARG A 72 -15.24 8.33 -7.05
N PRO A 73 -14.47 7.64 -6.21
CA PRO A 73 -14.26 6.21 -6.38
C PRO A 73 -15.58 5.46 -6.25
N THR A 74 -15.72 4.38 -7.00
CA THR A 74 -16.90 3.51 -6.98
C THR A 74 -16.59 2.13 -6.41
N ASN A 75 -15.31 1.78 -6.30
CA ASN A 75 -14.87 0.56 -5.61
C ASN A 75 -15.13 0.66 -4.11
N LYS A 76 -15.35 -0.50 -3.52
CA LYS A 76 -15.50 -0.63 -2.06
C LYS A 76 -14.13 -0.90 -1.46
N GLY A 77 -13.81 -0.21 -0.38
CA GLY A 77 -12.58 -0.44 0.35
C GLY A 77 -11.55 0.69 0.25
N LYS A 78 -10.73 0.77 1.29
CA LYS A 78 -9.65 1.74 1.43
C LYS A 78 -8.33 1.07 1.09
N ASP A 79 -8.00 1.04 -0.21
CA ASP A 79 -6.81 0.33 -0.66
C ASP A 79 -6.29 0.95 -1.96
N THR A 80 -4.98 1.22 -1.96
CA THR A 80 -4.27 1.87 -3.06
C THR A 80 -4.40 1.11 -4.37
N LEU A 81 -4.40 -0.24 -4.33
CA LEU A 81 -4.41 -1.07 -5.53
C LEU A 81 -5.74 -0.93 -6.28
N SER A 82 -6.86 -1.01 -5.57
CA SER A 82 -8.19 -0.86 -6.16
C SER A 82 -8.40 0.53 -6.73
N GLY A 83 -7.89 1.57 -6.07
CA GLY A 83 -7.88 2.94 -6.58
C GLY A 83 -7.12 3.09 -7.90
N HIS A 84 -5.93 2.49 -8.01
CA HIS A 84 -5.16 2.51 -9.26
C HIS A 84 -5.85 1.71 -10.37
N TYR A 85 -6.47 0.58 -10.06
CA TYR A 85 -7.27 -0.17 -11.04
C TYR A 85 -8.43 0.67 -11.58
N GLU A 86 -9.11 1.40 -10.70
CA GLU A 86 -10.24 2.24 -11.10
C GLU A 86 -9.81 3.42 -11.98
N ILE A 87 -8.68 4.07 -11.68
CA ILE A 87 -8.06 5.09 -12.56
C ILE A 87 -7.79 4.52 -13.95
N MET A 88 -7.42 3.25 -14.06
CA MET A 88 -7.18 2.57 -15.32
C MET A 88 -8.45 1.96 -15.95
N GLY A 89 -9.63 2.24 -15.40
CA GLY A 89 -10.92 1.78 -15.92
C GLY A 89 -11.32 0.36 -15.48
N VAL A 90 -10.59 -0.24 -14.53
CA VAL A 90 -10.91 -1.56 -13.98
C VAL A 90 -11.68 -1.39 -12.66
N ARG A 91 -12.94 -1.78 -12.64
CA ARG A 91 -13.77 -1.70 -11.45
C ARG A 91 -13.53 -2.92 -10.55
N CYS A 92 -13.03 -2.70 -9.34
CA CYS A 92 -12.93 -3.73 -8.31
C CYS A 92 -14.27 -3.91 -7.61
N GLN A 93 -14.85 -5.10 -7.70
CA GLN A 93 -16.14 -5.41 -7.06
C GLN A 93 -15.98 -5.82 -5.58
N TYR A 94 -14.77 -6.09 -5.14
CA TYR A 94 -14.43 -6.59 -3.81
C TYR A 94 -13.52 -5.61 -3.11
N SER A 95 -13.76 -5.40 -1.81
CA SER A 95 -12.77 -4.80 -0.92
C SER A 95 -11.74 -5.88 -0.54
N PHE A 96 -10.48 -5.57 -0.64
CA PHE A 96 -9.45 -6.44 -0.09
C PHE A 96 -9.41 -6.32 1.44
N PRO A 97 -9.35 -7.44 2.19
CA PRO A 97 -9.28 -7.39 3.65
C PRO A 97 -7.96 -6.75 4.11
N THR A 98 -8.03 -6.05 5.23
CA THR A 98 -6.86 -5.53 5.96
C THR A 98 -6.71 -6.23 7.30
N PHE A 99 -5.50 -6.32 7.84
CA PHE A 99 -5.17 -7.08 9.04
C PHE A 99 -4.36 -6.24 10.03
N THR A 100 -4.73 -4.96 10.16
CA THR A 100 -3.98 -3.98 10.96
C THR A 100 -4.09 -4.20 12.46
N GLU A 101 -5.22 -4.70 12.95
CA GLU A 101 -5.47 -4.83 14.39
C GLU A 101 -4.96 -6.15 14.97
N THR A 102 -5.18 -7.25 14.26
CA THR A 102 -4.95 -8.61 14.79
C THR A 102 -3.82 -9.36 14.10
N GLY A 103 -3.25 -8.82 13.03
CA GLY A 103 -2.43 -9.61 12.11
C GLY A 103 -3.28 -10.60 11.31
N PHE A 104 -2.62 -11.47 10.56
CA PHE A 104 -3.29 -12.49 9.75
C PHE A 104 -3.88 -13.60 10.60
N PRO A 105 -5.00 -14.23 10.18
CA PRO A 105 -5.57 -15.38 10.87
C PRO A 105 -4.57 -16.51 11.08
N VAL A 106 -4.66 -17.19 12.23
CA VAL A 106 -3.75 -18.28 12.59
C VAL A 106 -3.79 -19.41 11.56
N GLU A 107 -4.96 -19.67 10.99
CA GLU A 107 -5.13 -20.68 9.94
C GLU A 107 -4.32 -20.33 8.68
N LEU A 108 -4.28 -19.04 8.28
CA LEU A 108 -3.47 -18.60 7.16
C LEU A 108 -1.98 -18.77 7.47
N ILE A 109 -1.53 -18.40 8.66
CA ILE A 109 -0.13 -18.57 9.09
C ILE A 109 0.25 -20.05 9.08
N ASN A 110 -0.60 -20.93 9.60
CA ASN A 110 -0.35 -22.38 9.62
C ASN A 110 -0.22 -22.96 8.19
N GLU A 111 -1.05 -22.53 7.25
CA GLU A 111 -0.91 -22.95 5.85
C GLU A 111 0.38 -22.42 5.22
N ILE A 112 0.78 -21.18 5.52
CA ILE A 112 2.06 -20.62 5.06
C ILE A 112 3.22 -21.48 5.60
N GLU A 113 3.26 -21.77 6.89
CA GLU A 113 4.31 -22.60 7.48
C GLU A 113 4.37 -24.00 6.86
N LYS A 114 3.22 -24.63 6.68
CA LYS A 114 3.09 -25.97 6.10
C LYS A 114 3.63 -26.04 4.66
N TYR A 115 3.25 -25.08 3.80
CA TYR A 115 3.63 -25.12 2.39
C TYR A 115 5.02 -24.54 2.10
N THR A 116 5.53 -23.66 2.96
CA THR A 116 6.88 -23.12 2.81
C THR A 116 7.94 -23.92 3.56
N GLY A 117 7.52 -24.75 4.53
CA GLY A 117 8.43 -25.48 5.42
C GLY A 117 9.17 -24.61 6.42
N ARG A 118 8.78 -23.33 6.57
CA ARG A 118 9.42 -22.36 7.45
C ARG A 118 8.42 -21.81 8.46
N LYS A 119 8.87 -21.62 9.69
CA LYS A 119 8.08 -20.96 10.73
C LYS A 119 7.93 -19.46 10.43
N VAL A 120 6.87 -18.88 10.96
CA VAL A 120 6.55 -17.46 10.81
C VAL A 120 6.75 -16.74 12.14
N ILE A 121 7.40 -15.57 12.07
CA ILE A 121 7.52 -14.62 13.18
C ILE A 121 6.98 -13.26 12.76
N GLY A 122 6.59 -12.45 13.73
CA GLY A 122 5.95 -11.15 13.52
C GLY A 122 4.43 -11.28 13.52
N ASN A 123 3.81 -11.34 12.35
CA ASN A 123 2.35 -11.37 12.15
C ASN A 123 1.64 -10.16 12.80
N VAL A 124 2.16 -8.97 12.58
CA VAL A 124 1.65 -7.71 13.11
C VAL A 124 1.62 -6.63 12.05
N ALA A 125 0.87 -5.56 12.29
CA ALA A 125 0.99 -4.34 11.51
C ALA A 125 2.22 -3.56 11.97
N ALA A 126 3.16 -3.31 11.06
CA ALA A 126 4.41 -2.64 11.40
C ALA A 126 5.06 -1.90 10.23
N SER A 127 5.91 -0.93 10.56
CA SER A 127 6.88 -0.40 9.61
C SER A 127 7.90 -1.46 9.25
N GLY A 128 8.17 -1.67 7.94
CA GLY A 128 9.14 -2.65 7.50
C GLY A 128 10.57 -2.39 8.00
N THR A 129 10.92 -1.15 8.34
CA THR A 129 12.21 -0.82 8.94
C THR A 129 12.27 -1.24 10.40
N GLU A 130 11.21 -0.96 11.15
CA GLU A 130 11.17 -1.27 12.58
C GLU A 130 11.08 -2.78 12.84
N ILE A 131 10.23 -3.50 12.11
CA ILE A 131 10.11 -4.95 12.31
C ILE A 131 11.39 -5.71 11.96
N ILE A 132 12.16 -5.24 10.97
CA ILE A 132 13.46 -5.83 10.63
C ILE A 132 14.47 -5.58 11.75
N LYS A 133 14.48 -4.40 12.38
CA LYS A 133 15.32 -4.13 13.56
C LYS A 133 14.98 -5.03 14.73
N GLU A 134 13.69 -5.26 14.96
CA GLU A 134 13.20 -6.08 16.06
C GLU A 134 13.47 -7.57 15.86
N LEU A 135 13.14 -8.11 14.69
CA LEU A 135 13.12 -9.54 14.42
C LEU A 135 14.28 -10.05 13.55
N GLY A 136 15.08 -9.15 12.97
CA GLY A 136 16.12 -9.52 12.01
C GLY A 136 17.19 -10.43 12.57
N GLU A 137 17.65 -10.23 13.80
CA GLU A 137 18.63 -11.10 14.45
C GLU A 137 18.07 -12.49 14.71
N ARG A 138 16.82 -12.59 15.19
CA ARG A 138 16.12 -13.87 15.36
C ARG A 138 15.96 -14.59 14.01
N HIS A 139 15.55 -13.87 12.98
CA HIS A 139 15.44 -14.41 11.63
C HIS A 139 16.78 -14.99 11.13
N ILE A 140 17.89 -14.29 11.35
CA ILE A 140 19.22 -14.78 10.93
C ILE A 140 19.59 -16.08 11.64
N GLN A 141 19.23 -16.22 12.91
CA GLN A 141 19.55 -17.41 13.71
C GLN A 141 18.65 -18.60 13.38
N SER A 142 17.35 -18.37 13.15
CA SER A 142 16.35 -19.42 13.04
C SER A 142 15.93 -19.75 11.60
N GLY A 143 16.08 -18.81 10.65
CA GLY A 143 15.55 -18.93 9.31
C GLY A 143 14.03 -18.81 9.20
N GLU A 144 13.35 -18.34 10.27
CA GLU A 144 11.91 -18.08 10.29
C GLU A 144 11.55 -16.91 9.39
N LEU A 145 10.39 -16.91 8.73
CA LEU A 145 9.92 -15.82 7.89
C LEU A 145 9.40 -14.65 8.74
N ILE A 146 9.86 -13.45 8.49
CA ILE A 146 9.25 -12.25 9.11
C ILE A 146 8.05 -11.85 8.27
N VAL A 147 6.84 -12.16 8.75
CA VAL A 147 5.57 -11.80 8.10
C VAL A 147 4.94 -10.62 8.82
N TYR A 148 4.50 -9.63 8.06
CA TYR A 148 3.86 -8.43 8.61
C TYR A 148 2.93 -7.78 7.60
N THR A 149 2.08 -6.87 8.05
CA THR A 149 1.20 -6.07 7.23
C THR A 149 1.42 -4.56 7.45
N SER A 150 0.67 -3.74 6.76
CA SER A 150 0.59 -2.28 6.97
C SER A 150 -0.88 -1.86 6.90
N SER A 151 -1.16 -0.56 6.79
CA SER A 151 -2.52 -0.03 6.62
C SER A 151 -3.20 -0.49 5.31
N ASP A 152 -2.42 -0.85 4.30
CA ASP A 152 -2.92 -1.39 3.05
C ASP A 152 -3.23 -2.90 3.17
N SER A 153 -3.99 -3.43 2.20
CA SER A 153 -4.22 -4.86 2.08
C SER A 153 -3.01 -5.58 1.50
N VAL A 154 -2.00 -5.79 2.31
CA VAL A 154 -0.71 -6.38 1.90
C VAL A 154 -0.23 -7.42 2.91
N LEU A 155 0.35 -8.50 2.40
CA LEU A 155 1.16 -9.44 3.18
C LEU A 155 2.61 -9.28 2.75
N GLN A 156 3.46 -8.87 3.66
CA GLN A 156 4.87 -8.60 3.41
C GLN A 156 5.72 -9.66 4.09
N ILE A 157 6.73 -10.15 3.38
CA ILE A 157 7.66 -11.18 3.87
C ILE A 157 9.06 -10.60 3.81
N ALA A 158 9.63 -10.28 4.99
CA ALA A 158 11.01 -9.84 5.06
C ALA A 158 11.94 -11.04 5.33
N ALA A 159 13.06 -11.06 4.62
CA ALA A 159 14.08 -12.07 4.79
C ALA A 159 15.48 -11.52 4.46
N HIS A 160 16.48 -11.99 5.21
CA HIS A 160 17.87 -11.63 4.98
C HIS A 160 18.43 -12.42 3.79
N GLU A 161 19.04 -11.75 2.80
CA GLU A 161 19.46 -12.36 1.53
C GLU A 161 20.45 -13.52 1.66
N LYS A 162 21.25 -13.55 2.74
CA LYS A 162 22.18 -14.68 3.01
C LYS A 162 21.52 -15.86 3.73
N VAL A 163 20.34 -15.66 4.34
CA VAL A 163 19.58 -16.70 5.07
C VAL A 163 18.57 -17.36 4.16
N ILE A 164 17.84 -16.54 3.40
CA ILE A 164 16.89 -16.96 2.39
C ILE A 164 17.27 -16.26 1.09
N PRO A 165 17.87 -16.96 0.12
CA PRO A 165 18.23 -16.40 -1.16
C PRO A 165 17.03 -15.80 -1.89
N LEU A 166 17.23 -14.77 -2.72
CA LEU A 166 16.17 -14.04 -3.40
C LEU A 166 15.22 -14.95 -4.19
N GLU A 167 15.75 -15.94 -4.90
CA GLU A 167 14.94 -16.88 -5.68
C GLU A 167 14.00 -17.70 -4.77
N GLU A 168 14.49 -18.10 -3.60
CA GLU A 168 13.68 -18.81 -2.61
C GLU A 168 12.61 -17.90 -2.02
N LEU A 169 12.98 -16.64 -1.65
CA LEU A 169 12.02 -15.66 -1.13
C LEU A 169 10.90 -15.39 -2.15
N TYR A 170 11.23 -15.20 -3.42
CA TYR A 170 10.22 -14.98 -4.46
C TYR A 170 9.30 -16.19 -4.64
N LYS A 171 9.86 -17.40 -4.58
CA LYS A 171 9.09 -18.64 -4.64
C LYS A 171 8.14 -18.80 -3.44
N ILE A 172 8.60 -18.41 -2.25
CA ILE A 172 7.75 -18.33 -1.06
C ILE A 172 6.60 -17.36 -1.28
N CYS A 173 6.85 -16.17 -1.81
CA CYS A 173 5.79 -15.19 -2.12
C CYS A 173 4.76 -15.74 -3.13
N GLU A 174 5.19 -16.49 -4.14
CA GLU A 174 4.29 -17.15 -5.09
C GLU A 174 3.43 -18.24 -4.43
N ILE A 175 4.01 -19.01 -3.51
CA ILE A 175 3.27 -20.00 -2.72
C ILE A 175 2.24 -19.29 -1.85
N VAL A 176 2.64 -18.26 -1.12
CA VAL A 176 1.76 -17.48 -0.25
C VAL A 176 0.63 -16.83 -1.05
N ARG A 177 0.90 -16.31 -2.27
CA ARG A 177 -0.15 -15.82 -3.16
C ARG A 177 -1.20 -16.90 -3.44
N LYS A 178 -0.79 -18.11 -3.75
CA LYS A 178 -1.73 -19.23 -4.01
C LYS A 178 -2.56 -19.56 -2.76
N ILE A 179 -1.95 -19.55 -1.59
CA ILE A 179 -2.63 -19.81 -0.31
C ILE A 179 -3.67 -18.71 -0.03
N THR A 180 -3.34 -17.44 -0.20
CA THR A 180 -4.26 -16.33 0.04
C THR A 180 -5.45 -16.30 -0.93
N LEU A 181 -5.42 -17.07 -2.03
CA LEU A 181 -6.54 -17.21 -2.96
C LEU A 181 -7.49 -18.37 -2.59
N LEU A 182 -7.17 -19.18 -1.57
CA LEU A 182 -8.02 -20.30 -1.16
C LEU A 182 -9.30 -19.85 -0.46
N LYS A 183 -9.28 -18.69 0.18
CA LYS A 183 -10.43 -18.11 0.86
C LYS A 183 -10.51 -16.61 0.59
N ASP A 184 -11.72 -16.10 0.41
CA ASP A 184 -11.93 -14.67 0.14
C ASP A 184 -11.47 -13.79 1.32
N GLU A 185 -11.65 -14.24 2.55
CA GLU A 185 -11.18 -13.55 3.75
C GLU A 185 -9.65 -13.48 3.89
N TRP A 186 -8.89 -14.24 3.11
CA TRP A 186 -7.42 -14.22 3.08
C TRP A 186 -6.85 -13.45 1.89
N ARG A 187 -7.71 -13.03 0.97
CA ARG A 187 -7.33 -12.45 -0.32
C ARG A 187 -6.81 -11.04 -0.18
N VAL A 188 -5.56 -10.89 0.27
CA VAL A 188 -4.88 -9.59 0.27
C VAL A 188 -4.59 -9.10 -1.15
N GLY A 189 -4.53 -7.79 -1.31
CA GLY A 189 -4.24 -7.14 -2.59
C GLY A 189 -2.86 -7.52 -3.15
N ARG A 190 -1.83 -7.53 -2.29
CA ARG A 190 -0.44 -7.80 -2.70
C ARG A 190 0.27 -8.74 -1.75
N ILE A 191 1.20 -9.55 -2.30
CA ILE A 191 2.24 -10.26 -1.55
C ILE A 191 3.57 -9.62 -1.92
N ILE A 192 4.34 -9.15 -0.94
CA ILE A 192 5.53 -8.37 -1.19
C ILE A 192 6.76 -9.02 -0.57
N ALA A 193 7.75 -9.35 -1.40
CA ALA A 193 9.08 -9.72 -0.95
C ALA A 193 9.84 -8.47 -0.46
N ARG A 194 10.37 -8.53 0.76
CA ARG A 194 11.12 -7.44 1.41
C ARG A 194 12.51 -7.93 1.84
N PRO A 195 13.42 -8.16 0.89
CA PRO A 195 14.76 -8.59 1.24
C PRO A 195 15.55 -7.48 1.95
N PHE A 196 16.42 -7.91 2.86
CA PHE A 196 17.30 -7.02 3.60
C PHE A 196 18.69 -7.64 3.79
N VAL A 197 19.64 -6.80 4.18
CA VAL A 197 21.03 -7.17 4.50
C VAL A 197 21.46 -6.49 5.80
N GLY A 198 22.59 -6.86 6.34
CA GLY A 198 23.15 -6.37 7.60
C GLY A 198 23.46 -7.53 8.53
N ASN A 199 23.99 -7.27 9.72
CA ASN A 199 24.35 -8.31 10.69
C ASN A 199 23.86 -8.01 12.12
N SER A 200 23.27 -6.83 12.33
CA SER A 200 22.68 -6.43 13.60
C SER A 200 21.56 -5.40 13.40
N LYS A 201 20.76 -5.19 14.44
CA LYS A 201 19.66 -4.20 14.47
C LYS A 201 20.09 -2.79 14.06
N ASP A 202 21.37 -2.45 14.25
CA ASP A 202 21.89 -1.08 13.99
C ASP A 202 22.25 -0.87 12.52
N ASN A 203 22.40 -1.94 11.73
CA ASN A 203 22.82 -1.83 10.33
C ASN A 203 21.95 -2.62 9.33
N PHE A 204 20.80 -3.15 9.76
CA PHE A 204 19.86 -3.75 8.83
C PHE A 204 19.35 -2.73 7.82
N THR A 205 19.48 -3.06 6.54
CA THR A 205 19.07 -2.20 5.43
C THR A 205 18.28 -3.00 4.41
N ARG A 206 17.12 -2.48 4.01
CA ARG A 206 16.32 -3.06 2.91
C ARG A 206 17.06 -2.89 1.59
N THR A 207 17.02 -3.91 0.76
CA THR A 207 17.64 -3.87 -0.57
C THR A 207 16.66 -3.42 -1.65
N HIS A 208 17.17 -3.11 -2.84
CA HIS A 208 16.34 -2.78 -4.00
C HIS A 208 15.70 -4.01 -4.66
N ASN A 209 16.01 -5.22 -4.18
CA ASN A 209 15.48 -6.50 -4.68
C ASN A 209 14.05 -6.78 -4.20
N ARG A 210 13.32 -5.74 -3.82
CA ARG A 210 11.89 -5.82 -3.54
C ARG A 210 11.14 -6.32 -4.78
N LYS A 211 10.18 -7.22 -4.56
CA LYS A 211 9.27 -7.72 -5.61
C LYS A 211 7.85 -7.81 -5.06
N ASP A 212 6.89 -7.33 -5.83
CA ASP A 212 5.45 -7.44 -5.57
C ASP A 212 4.85 -8.53 -6.47
#